data_aef5b52d16aaa4c2698ea949f8f32988
#
_entry.id   aef5b52d16aaa4c2698ea949f8f32988
#
_cell.length_a   1.000
_cell.length_b   1.000
_cell.length_c   1.000
_cell.angle_alpha   90.00
_cell.angle_beta   90.00
_cell.angle_gamma   90.00
#
_symmetry.space_group_name_H-M   'P 1'
#
loop_
_entity.id
_entity.type
_entity.pdbx_description
1 polymer ?
#
loop_
_entity_poly.entity_id
_entity_poly.type
_entity_poly.pdbx_seq_one_letter_code
_entity_poly.pdbx_strand_id
1 'polypeptide(L)'
;MRCPGGDLPHVQYQLDDPLEYEGETVVVVGAGDAAIENAMGLTTQNEVVIINRKGEFARAKQGNLNAINGAIESELIECYFNASPLRVEPGLLVLKTPEGEAEVKCDRVIARLGANPPRRFVEACGIKFSSDEPSALPELSATYESSVEGMYIVGALAGYPLIKQAMNQGFEVVETILGHPVRPADQALLEE
;
A
#
# COMPACT_ATOMS: atom_id res chain seq x y z
N MET A 1 -9.64 3.45 -6.02
CA MET A 1 -10.11 2.20 -6.65
C MET A 1 -10.55 2.53 -8.07
N ARG A 2 -10.12 1.76 -9.08
CA ARG A 2 -10.44 2.10 -10.50
C ARG A 2 -11.65 1.31 -10.97
N CYS A 3 -12.79 1.53 -10.34
CA CYS A 3 -14.07 0.95 -10.77
C CYS A 3 -15.18 2.01 -10.62
N PRO A 4 -16.32 1.87 -11.31
CA PRO A 4 -17.48 2.73 -11.10
C PRO A 4 -17.87 2.82 -9.62
N GLY A 5 -18.16 4.02 -9.14
CA GLY A 5 -18.52 4.27 -7.74
C GLY A 5 -17.35 4.28 -6.76
N GLY A 6 -16.09 4.14 -7.23
CA GLY A 6 -14.91 4.19 -6.36
C GLY A 6 -14.63 5.56 -5.72
N ASP A 7 -15.38 6.58 -6.08
CA ASP A 7 -15.35 7.95 -5.56
C ASP A 7 -16.58 8.33 -4.71
N LEU A 8 -17.46 7.37 -4.43
CA LEU A 8 -18.63 7.59 -3.58
C LEU A 8 -18.21 7.96 -2.15
N PRO A 9 -19.03 8.75 -1.41
CA PRO A 9 -18.68 9.27 -0.09
C PRO A 9 -18.34 8.20 0.96
N HIS A 10 -18.89 7.00 0.83
CA HIS A 10 -18.62 5.87 1.73
C HIS A 10 -17.41 5.02 1.30
N VAL A 11 -16.70 5.42 0.25
CA VAL A 11 -15.42 4.82 -0.17
C VAL A 11 -14.26 5.65 0.33
N GLN A 12 -13.40 5.07 1.13
CA GLN A 12 -12.24 5.72 1.73
C GLN A 12 -10.95 5.02 1.30
N TYR A 13 -9.88 5.80 1.20
CA TYR A 13 -8.55 5.31 0.85
C TYR A 13 -7.57 5.32 2.03
N GLN A 14 -8.02 5.87 3.14
CA GLN A 14 -7.29 5.97 4.40
C GLN A 14 -8.27 5.69 5.54
N LEU A 15 -7.79 5.08 6.60
CA LEU A 15 -8.49 4.88 7.85
C LEU A 15 -7.62 5.52 8.93
N ASP A 16 -8.12 6.57 9.56
CA ASP A 16 -7.39 7.31 10.60
C ASP A 16 -7.60 6.65 11.96
N ASP A 17 -8.84 6.41 12.36
CA ASP A 17 -9.17 5.70 13.58
C ASP A 17 -10.28 4.65 13.32
N PRO A 18 -10.01 3.35 13.50
CA PRO A 18 -11.03 2.33 13.35
C PRO A 18 -12.17 2.43 14.37
N LEU A 19 -11.96 3.11 15.50
CA LEU A 19 -12.98 3.29 16.54
C LEU A 19 -14.04 4.37 16.22
N GLU A 20 -13.85 5.13 15.14
CA GLU A 20 -14.85 6.08 14.65
C GLU A 20 -16.10 5.40 14.07
N TYR A 21 -16.03 4.11 13.75
CA TYR A 21 -17.10 3.33 13.11
C TYR A 21 -17.60 2.25 14.06
N GLU A 22 -18.90 2.20 14.27
CA GLU A 22 -19.56 1.26 15.18
C GLU A 22 -20.84 0.72 14.55
N GLY A 23 -21.00 -0.62 14.59
CA GLY A 23 -22.18 -1.30 14.09
C GLY A 23 -22.36 -1.27 12.57
N GLU A 24 -21.28 -0.99 11.84
CA GLU A 24 -21.26 -0.98 10.37
C GLU A 24 -20.78 -2.33 9.81
N THR A 25 -21.23 -2.67 8.60
CA THR A 25 -20.57 -3.67 7.76
C THR A 25 -19.52 -2.98 6.91
N VAL A 26 -18.24 -3.22 7.21
CA VAL A 26 -17.11 -2.56 6.55
C VAL A 26 -16.37 -3.52 5.65
N VAL A 27 -16.23 -3.17 4.39
CA VAL A 27 -15.44 -3.95 3.42
C VAL A 27 -14.05 -3.33 3.26
N VAL A 28 -13.01 -4.10 3.57
CA VAL A 28 -11.61 -3.70 3.35
C VAL A 28 -11.09 -4.33 2.06
N VAL A 29 -10.69 -3.50 1.10
CA VAL A 29 -10.15 -3.98 -0.20
C VAL A 29 -8.64 -3.87 -0.19
N GLY A 30 -7.97 -5.00 -0.14
CA GLY A 30 -6.50 -5.10 -0.11
C GLY A 30 -6.00 -6.31 0.66
N ALA A 31 -4.71 -6.62 0.53
CA ALA A 31 -4.10 -7.82 1.13
C ALA A 31 -2.67 -7.58 1.66
N GLY A 32 -2.27 -6.34 1.81
CA GLY A 32 -1.00 -5.96 2.47
C GLY A 32 -1.20 -5.68 3.96
N ASP A 33 -0.09 -5.43 4.68
CA ASP A 33 -0.10 -5.17 6.13
C ASP A 33 -1.13 -4.13 6.54
N ALA A 34 -1.17 -2.98 5.86
CA ALA A 34 -2.13 -1.92 6.18
C ALA A 34 -3.61 -2.32 5.98
N ALA A 35 -3.91 -3.22 5.03
CA ALA A 35 -5.27 -3.74 4.86
C ALA A 35 -5.65 -4.68 6.01
N ILE A 36 -4.72 -5.55 6.39
CA ILE A 36 -4.91 -6.50 7.48
C ILE A 36 -5.05 -5.76 8.81
N GLU A 37 -4.17 -4.81 9.11
CA GLU A 37 -4.21 -4.00 10.32
C GLU A 37 -5.51 -3.21 10.44
N ASN A 38 -6.00 -2.62 9.33
CA ASN A 38 -7.29 -1.94 9.30
C ASN A 38 -8.45 -2.92 9.52
N ALA A 39 -8.47 -4.07 8.83
CA ALA A 39 -9.50 -5.07 9.00
C ALA A 39 -9.56 -5.56 10.46
N MET A 40 -8.42 -5.92 11.05
CA MET A 40 -8.32 -6.36 12.45
C MET A 40 -8.79 -5.29 13.44
N GLY A 41 -8.38 -4.03 13.24
CA GLY A 41 -8.81 -2.92 14.11
C GLY A 41 -10.32 -2.67 14.07
N LEU A 42 -10.96 -2.85 12.93
CA LEU A 42 -12.40 -2.65 12.75
C LEU A 42 -13.26 -3.75 13.37
N THR A 43 -12.74 -4.97 13.56
CA THR A 43 -13.52 -6.10 14.14
C THR A 43 -13.96 -5.88 15.57
N THR A 44 -13.40 -4.89 16.27
CA THR A 44 -13.75 -4.62 17.66
C THR A 44 -15.23 -4.23 17.84
N GLN A 45 -15.83 -3.62 16.82
CA GLN A 45 -17.18 -3.09 16.93
C GLN A 45 -17.97 -3.09 15.59
N ASN A 46 -17.44 -3.75 14.55
CA ASN A 46 -18.04 -3.81 13.22
C ASN A 46 -18.00 -5.23 12.64
N GLU A 47 -18.88 -5.51 11.68
CA GLU A 47 -18.75 -6.66 10.80
C GLU A 47 -17.72 -6.35 9.71
N VAL A 48 -16.74 -7.22 9.50
CA VAL A 48 -15.63 -6.93 8.58
C VAL A 48 -15.53 -8.00 7.50
N VAL A 49 -15.48 -7.53 6.27
CA VAL A 49 -15.20 -8.35 5.09
C VAL A 49 -13.90 -7.88 4.45
N ILE A 50 -12.98 -8.79 4.13
CA ILE A 50 -11.73 -8.44 3.43
C ILE A 50 -11.71 -9.04 2.02
N ILE A 51 -11.30 -8.23 1.04
CA ILE A 51 -11.24 -8.62 -0.37
C ILE A 51 -9.79 -8.76 -0.79
N ASN A 52 -9.39 -9.96 -1.17
CA ASN A 52 -8.06 -10.27 -1.66
C ASN A 52 -8.13 -10.72 -3.13
N ARG A 53 -7.43 -10.01 -4.02
CA ARG A 53 -7.33 -10.36 -5.45
C ARG A 53 -6.51 -11.62 -5.72
N LYS A 54 -5.85 -12.17 -4.71
CA LYS A 54 -5.07 -13.41 -4.78
C LYS A 54 -5.65 -14.45 -3.84
N GLY A 55 -5.22 -15.71 -3.98
CA GLY A 55 -5.61 -16.81 -3.09
C GLY A 55 -4.93 -16.81 -1.72
N GLU A 56 -4.00 -15.87 -1.46
CA GLU A 56 -3.22 -15.82 -0.23
C GLU A 56 -2.73 -14.39 0.08
N PHE A 57 -2.34 -14.14 1.31
CA PHE A 57 -1.76 -12.86 1.78
C PHE A 57 -0.22 -12.84 1.64
N ALA A 58 0.31 -13.13 0.43
CA ALA A 58 1.73 -13.36 0.15
C ALA A 58 2.68 -12.19 0.49
N ARG A 59 2.16 -10.98 0.74
CA ARG A 59 2.96 -9.77 1.05
C ARG A 59 2.88 -9.33 2.49
N ALA A 60 2.09 -10.03 3.31
CA ALA A 60 1.92 -9.69 4.71
C ALA A 60 3.12 -10.17 5.53
N LYS A 61 3.51 -9.39 6.54
CA LYS A 61 4.45 -9.81 7.56
C LYS A 61 3.86 -10.99 8.36
N GLN A 62 4.72 -11.86 8.88
CA GLN A 62 4.29 -13.10 9.55
C GLN A 62 3.27 -12.85 10.68
N GLY A 63 3.44 -11.78 11.47
CA GLY A 63 2.49 -11.44 12.54
C GLY A 63 1.09 -11.13 12.00
N ASN A 64 1.00 -10.30 10.94
CA ASN A 64 -0.25 -9.96 10.29
C ASN A 64 -0.87 -11.16 9.55
N LEU A 65 -0.03 -12.00 8.93
CA LEU A 65 -0.49 -13.23 8.30
C LEU A 65 -1.15 -14.18 9.30
N ASN A 66 -0.52 -14.39 10.47
CA ASN A 66 -1.09 -15.23 11.52
C ASN A 66 -2.41 -14.64 12.06
N ALA A 67 -2.46 -13.33 12.28
CA ALA A 67 -3.65 -12.65 12.79
C ALA A 67 -4.83 -12.77 11.82
N ILE A 68 -4.63 -12.47 10.53
CA ILE A 68 -5.72 -12.51 9.55
C ILE A 68 -6.21 -13.94 9.29
N ASN A 69 -5.31 -14.91 9.20
CA ASN A 69 -5.72 -16.30 9.01
C ASN A 69 -6.52 -16.81 10.23
N GLY A 70 -6.08 -16.52 11.46
CA GLY A 70 -6.84 -16.87 12.66
C GLY A 70 -8.21 -16.19 12.73
N ALA A 71 -8.31 -14.92 12.28
CA ALA A 71 -9.59 -14.21 12.23
C ALA A 71 -10.54 -14.80 11.18
N ILE A 72 -10.04 -15.25 10.04
CA ILE A 72 -10.83 -15.93 9.01
C ILE A 72 -11.28 -17.33 9.50
N GLU A 73 -10.36 -18.12 10.08
CA GLU A 73 -10.66 -19.44 10.62
C GLU A 73 -11.70 -19.41 11.76
N SER A 74 -11.70 -18.34 12.55
CA SER A 74 -12.68 -18.13 13.64
C SER A 74 -13.95 -17.42 13.19
N GLU A 75 -14.13 -17.19 11.90
CA GLU A 75 -15.26 -16.47 11.31
C GLU A 75 -15.44 -15.02 11.84
N LEU A 76 -14.39 -14.45 12.41
CA LEU A 76 -14.39 -13.05 12.85
C LEU A 76 -14.31 -12.08 11.67
N ILE A 77 -13.66 -12.49 10.56
CA ILE A 77 -13.56 -11.75 9.30
C ILE A 77 -13.97 -12.68 8.15
N GLU A 78 -14.93 -12.25 7.35
CA GLU A 78 -15.23 -12.90 6.08
C GLU A 78 -14.20 -12.51 5.02
N CYS A 79 -13.69 -13.46 4.23
CA CYS A 79 -12.68 -13.19 3.21
C CYS A 79 -13.09 -13.71 1.83
N TYR A 80 -13.08 -12.82 0.84
CA TYR A 80 -13.19 -13.17 -0.57
C TYR A 80 -11.81 -13.22 -1.21
N PHE A 81 -11.31 -14.43 -1.46
CA PHE A 81 -10.08 -14.68 -2.22
C PHE A 81 -10.32 -14.64 -3.72
N ASN A 82 -9.26 -14.35 -4.49
CA ASN A 82 -9.32 -14.23 -5.95
C ASN A 82 -10.42 -13.29 -6.45
N ALA A 83 -10.77 -12.31 -5.63
CA ALA A 83 -11.87 -11.39 -5.87
C ALA A 83 -11.36 -9.95 -6.07
N SER A 84 -12.07 -9.19 -6.87
CA SER A 84 -11.74 -7.78 -7.11
C SER A 84 -13.01 -6.94 -7.27
N PRO A 85 -13.00 -5.68 -6.82
CA PRO A 85 -14.11 -4.75 -7.02
C PRO A 85 -14.44 -4.58 -8.50
N LEU A 86 -15.70 -4.76 -8.83
CA LEU A 86 -16.25 -4.51 -10.17
C LEU A 86 -16.93 -3.13 -10.23
N ARG A 87 -17.77 -2.83 -9.23
CA ARG A 87 -18.42 -1.53 -9.02
C ARG A 87 -18.85 -1.37 -7.57
N VAL A 88 -18.98 -0.13 -7.14
CA VAL A 88 -19.55 0.25 -5.84
C VAL A 88 -20.87 0.98 -6.07
N GLU A 89 -21.87 0.62 -5.30
CA GLU A 89 -23.18 1.24 -5.25
C GLU A 89 -23.49 1.67 -3.80
N PRO A 90 -24.45 2.54 -3.55
CA PRO A 90 -24.87 2.84 -2.18
C PRO A 90 -25.30 1.58 -1.41
N GLY A 91 -24.59 1.24 -0.35
CA GLY A 91 -24.83 0.06 0.48
C GLY A 91 -24.40 -1.28 -0.13
N LEU A 92 -23.66 -1.29 -1.25
CA LEU A 92 -23.31 -2.51 -1.95
C LEU A 92 -21.96 -2.42 -2.65
N LEU A 93 -21.13 -3.44 -2.49
CA LEU A 93 -19.96 -3.67 -3.31
C LEU A 93 -20.17 -4.91 -4.18
N VAL A 94 -20.08 -4.76 -5.49
CA VAL A 94 -20.11 -5.88 -6.43
C VAL A 94 -18.70 -6.31 -6.76
N LEU A 95 -18.45 -7.60 -6.63
CA LEU A 95 -17.15 -8.24 -6.85
C LEU A 95 -17.17 -9.07 -8.12
N LYS A 96 -16.05 -9.14 -8.77
CA LYS A 96 -15.71 -10.19 -9.73
C LYS A 96 -14.98 -11.30 -8.95
N THR A 97 -15.51 -12.51 -9.00
CA THR A 97 -14.94 -13.72 -8.40
C THR A 97 -14.69 -14.78 -9.48
N PRO A 98 -14.00 -15.88 -9.19
CA PRO A 98 -13.87 -17.01 -10.13
C PRO A 98 -15.19 -17.65 -10.53
N GLU A 99 -16.19 -17.59 -9.65
CA GLU A 99 -17.52 -18.18 -9.85
C GLU A 99 -18.49 -17.23 -10.58
N GLY A 100 -18.11 -15.95 -10.76
CA GLY A 100 -18.93 -14.91 -11.37
C GLY A 100 -18.97 -13.63 -10.56
N GLU A 101 -20.08 -12.88 -10.66
CA GLU A 101 -20.30 -11.71 -9.82
C GLU A 101 -20.86 -12.14 -8.45
N ALA A 102 -20.35 -11.48 -7.40
CA ALA A 102 -20.85 -11.60 -6.04
C ALA A 102 -21.21 -10.22 -5.49
N GLU A 103 -22.24 -10.14 -4.69
CA GLU A 103 -22.72 -8.92 -4.04
C GLU A 103 -22.42 -8.96 -2.54
N VAL A 104 -21.75 -7.94 -2.04
CA VAL A 104 -21.43 -7.76 -0.62
C VAL A 104 -22.10 -6.48 -0.14
N LYS A 105 -23.08 -6.63 0.76
CA LYS A 105 -23.69 -5.47 1.44
C LYS A 105 -22.65 -4.80 2.31
N CYS A 106 -22.59 -3.48 2.30
CA CYS A 106 -21.63 -2.73 3.12
C CYS A 106 -22.09 -1.29 3.32
N ASP A 107 -21.85 -0.79 4.51
CA ASP A 107 -22.03 0.62 4.85
C ASP A 107 -20.82 1.44 4.38
N ARG A 108 -19.64 0.81 4.35
CA ARG A 108 -18.36 1.47 4.06
C ARG A 108 -17.40 0.56 3.30
N VAL A 109 -16.61 1.17 2.41
CA VAL A 109 -15.51 0.50 1.72
C VAL A 109 -14.21 1.22 2.03
N ILE A 110 -13.21 0.50 2.55
CA ILE A 110 -11.86 1.00 2.82
C ILE A 110 -10.88 0.37 1.84
N ALA A 111 -10.40 1.14 0.88
CA ALA A 111 -9.52 0.67 -0.19
C ALA A 111 -8.04 0.85 0.20
N ARG A 112 -7.37 -0.24 0.60
CA ARG A 112 -5.94 -0.28 0.95
C ARG A 112 -5.14 -0.96 -0.16
N LEU A 113 -5.16 -0.38 -1.34
CA LEU A 113 -4.60 -0.96 -2.57
C LEU A 113 -3.09 -0.76 -2.73
N GLY A 114 -2.44 -0.15 -1.74
CA GLY A 114 -1.04 0.29 -1.79
C GLY A 114 -0.90 1.65 -2.48
N ALA A 115 0.24 2.30 -2.25
CA ALA A 115 0.59 3.54 -2.91
C ALA A 115 1.33 3.27 -4.22
N ASN A 116 0.95 3.96 -5.28
CA ASN A 116 1.77 4.04 -6.48
C ASN A 116 2.71 5.25 -6.32
N PRO A 117 4.00 5.11 -6.59
CA PRO A 117 4.92 6.25 -6.65
C PRO A 117 4.37 7.32 -7.60
N PRO A 118 4.55 8.62 -7.31
CA PRO A 118 4.07 9.72 -8.16
C PRO A 118 4.97 9.88 -9.41
N ARG A 119 5.14 8.81 -10.19
CA ARG A 119 6.05 8.73 -11.34
C ARG A 119 5.88 9.90 -12.30
N ARG A 120 4.64 10.23 -12.68
CA ARG A 120 4.37 11.34 -13.61
C ARG A 120 4.90 12.69 -13.10
N PHE A 121 4.80 12.93 -11.79
CA PHE A 121 5.36 14.13 -11.18
C PHE A 121 6.88 14.12 -11.24
N VAL A 122 7.50 13.00 -10.93
CA VAL A 122 8.97 12.83 -10.95
C VAL A 122 9.51 12.99 -12.38
N GLU A 123 8.86 12.38 -13.37
CA GLU A 123 9.19 12.55 -14.80
C GLU A 123 9.02 14.02 -15.26
N ALA A 124 7.97 14.72 -14.79
CA ALA A 124 7.77 16.13 -15.08
C ALA A 124 8.88 17.04 -14.50
N CYS A 125 9.58 16.59 -13.45
CA CYS A 125 10.79 17.24 -12.94
C CYS A 125 12.04 16.96 -13.81
N GLY A 126 11.92 16.20 -14.90
CA GLY A 126 13.02 15.85 -15.80
C GLY A 126 13.82 14.62 -15.38
N ILE A 127 13.40 13.92 -14.34
CA ILE A 127 14.10 12.75 -13.82
C ILE A 127 13.81 11.53 -14.72
N LYS A 128 14.88 10.83 -15.09
CA LYS A 128 14.81 9.61 -15.89
C LYS A 128 14.58 8.38 -15.02
N PHE A 129 13.96 7.37 -15.60
CA PHE A 129 13.72 6.07 -14.99
C PHE A 129 14.47 4.99 -15.77
N SER A 130 14.82 3.90 -15.09
CA SER A 130 15.57 2.77 -15.67
C SER A 130 14.81 2.05 -16.80
N SER A 131 13.47 2.16 -16.84
CA SER A 131 12.61 1.63 -17.90
C SER A 131 11.20 2.26 -17.87
N ASP A 132 10.38 1.95 -18.87
CA ASP A 132 8.97 2.39 -18.94
C ASP A 132 8.02 1.59 -18.04
N GLU A 133 8.50 0.53 -17.39
CA GLU A 133 7.70 -0.28 -16.47
C GLU A 133 7.18 0.57 -15.29
N PRO A 134 5.91 0.40 -14.86
CA PRO A 134 5.33 1.17 -13.76
C PRO A 134 6.06 1.03 -12.42
N SER A 135 6.81 -0.06 -12.23
CA SER A 135 7.61 -0.35 -11.04
C SER A 135 9.08 0.08 -11.17
N ALA A 136 9.49 0.61 -12.32
CA ALA A 136 10.86 1.07 -12.51
C ALA A 136 11.23 2.17 -11.52
N LEU A 137 12.48 2.15 -11.09
CA LEU A 137 13.05 3.13 -10.20
C LEU A 137 13.71 4.27 -10.99
N PRO A 138 13.82 5.48 -10.42
CA PRO A 138 14.58 6.56 -11.02
C PRO A 138 16.06 6.19 -11.15
N GLU A 139 16.70 6.70 -12.18
CA GLU A 139 18.16 6.60 -12.34
C GLU A 139 18.84 7.51 -11.34
N LEU A 140 19.64 6.92 -10.45
CA LEU A 140 20.34 7.63 -9.38
C LEU A 140 21.84 7.30 -9.39
N SER A 141 22.64 8.27 -8.99
CA SER A 141 24.05 8.04 -8.68
C SER A 141 24.21 7.25 -7.36
N ALA A 142 25.43 6.86 -7.04
CA ALA A 142 25.76 6.23 -5.76
C ALA A 142 25.49 7.16 -4.55
N THR A 143 25.32 8.45 -4.78
CA THR A 143 25.02 9.49 -3.78
C THR A 143 23.56 9.97 -3.86
N TYR A 144 22.68 9.20 -4.51
CA TYR A 144 21.25 9.46 -4.69
C TYR A 144 20.90 10.69 -5.55
N GLU A 145 21.87 11.28 -6.26
CA GLU A 145 21.59 12.35 -7.22
C GLU A 145 20.93 11.77 -8.47
N SER A 146 19.88 12.43 -8.91
CA SER A 146 19.10 12.01 -10.08
C SER A 146 19.78 12.42 -11.39
N SER A 147 19.13 12.15 -12.54
CA SER A 147 19.54 12.67 -13.85
C SER A 147 19.44 14.19 -13.99
N VAL A 148 18.90 14.87 -12.99
CA VAL A 148 18.83 16.35 -12.90
C VAL A 148 19.81 16.79 -11.84
N GLU A 149 20.80 17.60 -12.25
CA GLU A 149 21.86 18.13 -11.36
C GLU A 149 21.26 18.87 -10.15
N GLY A 150 21.77 18.58 -8.97
CA GLY A 150 21.32 19.15 -7.69
C GLY A 150 19.99 18.59 -7.18
N MET A 151 19.39 17.62 -7.86
CA MET A 151 18.15 16.99 -7.42
C MET A 151 18.39 15.56 -6.95
N TYR A 152 18.11 15.32 -5.68
CA TYR A 152 18.34 14.04 -5.01
C TYR A 152 17.03 13.34 -4.69
N ILE A 153 17.00 12.01 -4.79
CA ILE A 153 15.83 11.19 -4.45
C ILE A 153 16.26 10.14 -3.44
N VAL A 154 15.50 10.06 -2.34
CA VAL A 154 15.77 9.13 -1.23
C VAL A 154 14.50 8.38 -0.80
N GLY A 155 14.69 7.32 -0.01
CA GLY A 155 13.60 6.57 0.59
C GLY A 155 12.77 5.76 -0.41
N ALA A 156 11.48 5.66 -0.16
CA ALA A 156 10.58 4.78 -0.92
C ALA A 156 10.56 5.06 -2.44
N LEU A 157 10.74 6.32 -2.84
CA LEU A 157 10.78 6.71 -4.24
C LEU A 157 12.07 6.23 -4.94
N ALA A 158 13.15 6.11 -4.18
CA ALA A 158 14.43 5.53 -4.63
C ALA A 158 14.47 3.99 -4.53
N GLY A 159 13.37 3.35 -4.11
CA GLY A 159 13.30 1.90 -3.92
C GLY A 159 13.55 1.41 -2.48
N TYR A 160 13.74 2.31 -1.53
CA TYR A 160 14.06 2.00 -0.12
C TYR A 160 12.86 2.35 0.79
N PRO A 161 11.90 1.41 1.01
CA PRO A 161 10.62 1.73 1.65
C PRO A 161 10.70 1.88 3.18
N LEU A 162 11.84 1.61 3.81
CA LEU A 162 11.99 1.70 5.27
C LEU A 162 12.33 3.13 5.69
N ILE A 163 11.64 3.62 6.74
CA ILE A 163 11.87 4.97 7.29
C ILE A 163 13.33 5.17 7.69
N LYS A 164 13.95 4.17 8.34
CA LYS A 164 15.36 4.23 8.76
C LYS A 164 16.30 4.44 7.55
N GLN A 165 16.07 3.74 6.45
CA GLN A 165 16.85 3.90 5.22
C GLN A 165 16.69 5.31 4.66
N ALA A 166 15.46 5.82 4.57
CA ALA A 166 15.20 7.18 4.09
C ALA A 166 15.91 8.26 4.95
N MET A 167 15.92 8.06 6.27
CA MET A 167 16.65 8.96 7.20
C MET A 167 18.16 8.92 6.98
N ASN A 168 18.76 7.73 6.86
CA ASN A 168 20.17 7.54 6.59
C ASN A 168 20.57 8.20 5.26
N GLN A 169 19.82 7.89 4.20
CA GLN A 169 20.07 8.46 2.87
C GLN A 169 19.94 9.99 2.86
N GLY A 170 18.94 10.55 3.58
CA GLY A 170 18.80 12.00 3.71
C GLY A 170 20.02 12.65 4.37
N PHE A 171 20.57 12.05 5.42
CA PHE A 171 21.81 12.49 6.04
C PHE A 171 23.01 12.38 5.06
N GLU A 172 23.15 11.25 4.39
CA GLU A 172 24.23 10.98 3.43
C GLU A 172 24.22 11.99 2.27
N VAL A 173 23.05 12.35 1.77
CA VAL A 173 22.88 13.39 0.73
C VAL A 173 23.38 14.75 1.23
N VAL A 174 22.98 15.15 2.43
CA VAL A 174 23.41 16.44 3.00
C VAL A 174 24.92 16.48 3.18
N GLU A 175 25.52 15.44 3.74
CA GLU A 175 26.97 15.34 3.90
C GLU A 175 27.69 15.37 2.54
N THR A 176 27.14 14.70 1.52
CA THR A 176 27.67 14.74 0.15
C THR A 176 27.64 16.15 -0.43
N ILE A 177 26.55 16.90 -0.28
CA ILE A 177 26.41 18.28 -0.74
C ILE A 177 27.46 19.20 -0.04
N LEU A 178 27.72 18.93 1.24
CA LEU A 178 28.74 19.68 2.02
C LEU A 178 30.17 19.29 1.67
N GLY A 179 30.37 18.28 0.82
CA GLY A 179 31.73 17.81 0.42
C GLY A 179 32.41 16.96 1.50
N HIS A 180 31.65 16.44 2.47
CA HIS A 180 32.15 15.55 3.49
C HIS A 180 32.25 14.11 2.98
N PRO A 181 33.23 13.30 3.39
CA PRO A 181 33.32 11.91 3.05
C PRO A 181 32.18 11.14 3.74
N VAL A 182 31.35 10.47 2.94
CA VAL A 182 30.21 9.66 3.46
C VAL A 182 30.47 8.19 3.21
N ARG A 183 30.24 7.38 4.24
CA ARG A 183 30.12 5.93 4.12
C ARG A 183 28.65 5.56 4.29
N PRO A 184 27.99 4.97 3.28
CA PRO A 184 26.59 4.59 3.40
C PRO A 184 26.34 3.67 4.60
N ALA A 185 25.37 4.02 5.42
CA ALA A 185 25.04 3.27 6.65
C ALA A 185 24.47 1.87 6.34
N ASP A 186 23.84 1.74 5.17
CA ASP A 186 23.20 0.50 4.73
C ASP A 186 24.04 -0.29 3.72
N GLN A 187 25.31 0.06 3.51
CA GLN A 187 26.19 -0.57 2.51
C GLN A 187 26.32 -2.08 2.71
N ALA A 188 26.38 -2.54 3.94
CA ALA A 188 26.48 -3.96 4.27
C ALA A 188 25.23 -4.77 3.85
N LEU A 189 24.06 -4.13 3.72
CA LEU A 189 22.81 -4.76 3.28
C LEU A 189 22.63 -4.78 1.77
N LEU A 190 23.43 -3.99 1.06
CA LEU A 190 23.41 -3.89 -0.41
C LEU A 190 24.42 -4.83 -1.07
N GLU A 191 25.35 -5.38 -0.30
CA GLU A 191 26.41 -6.30 -0.75
C GLU A 191 26.04 -7.78 -0.54
N GLU A 192 24.89 -8.10 0.12
CA GLU A 192 24.29 -9.43 0.26
C GLU A 192 23.22 -9.67 -0.82
#